data_0eb3e4f9d06bbd586e74a92e9232ffd4
#
_entry.id   0eb3e4f9d06bbd586e74a92e9232ffd4
#
_cell.length_a   1.000
_cell.length_b   1.000
_cell.length_c   1.000
_cell.angle_alpha   90.00
_cell.angle_beta   90.00
_cell.angle_gamma   90.00
#
_symmetry.space_group_name_H-M   'P 1'
#
loop_
_entity.id
_entity.type
_entity.pdbx_description
1 polymer ?
#
loop_
_entity_poly.entity_id
_entity_poly.type
_entity_poly.pdbx_seq_one_letter_code
_entity_poly.pdbx_strand_id
1 'polypeptide(L)'
;AGSAVRIATVRHGDTGRSIQRQLVEEVLDAHPKLDYLVGNAPMAEAAVAEVRRRQRADGIGIVASYVTPGVHSGMVRGRILASVTDFPVLQGRMAVRQALRALEGEAVEPYIGPSVELVDPATLGRYPMDWMLPPAGFVPAYEVAPTRP
;
A
#
# COMPACT_ATOMS: atom_id res chain seq x y z
N ALA A 1 2.38 19.08 -21.87
CA ALA A 1 1.37 19.78 -21.09
C ALA A 1 1.74 19.64 -19.61
N GLY A 2 1.89 20.75 -18.88
CA GLY A 2 2.20 20.74 -17.46
C GLY A 2 0.99 20.28 -16.62
N SER A 3 1.25 19.57 -15.51
CA SER A 3 0.22 19.22 -14.56
C SER A 3 -0.26 20.47 -13.80
N ALA A 4 -1.56 20.57 -13.54
CA ALA A 4 -2.13 21.61 -12.68
C ALA A 4 -1.89 21.30 -11.17
N VAL A 5 -1.33 20.14 -10.85
CA VAL A 5 -1.04 19.72 -9.47
C VAL A 5 0.20 20.46 -8.95
N ARG A 6 0.06 21.02 -7.76
CA ARG A 6 1.15 21.70 -7.04
C ARG A 6 1.47 20.93 -5.76
N ILE A 7 2.73 20.57 -5.58
CA ILE A 7 3.21 20.00 -4.32
C ILE A 7 3.32 21.12 -3.28
N ALA A 8 2.46 21.08 -2.25
CA ALA A 8 2.46 22.06 -1.17
C ALA A 8 3.62 21.80 -0.19
N THR A 9 3.88 20.56 0.16
CA THR A 9 4.96 20.16 1.04
C THR A 9 5.31 18.67 0.85
N VAL A 10 6.52 18.29 1.25
CA VAL A 10 6.96 16.92 1.38
C VAL A 10 7.50 16.71 2.78
N ARG A 11 7.15 15.60 3.41
CA ARG A 11 7.66 15.19 4.72
C ARG A 11 8.19 13.78 4.64
N HIS A 12 9.30 13.55 5.34
CA HIS A 12 9.95 12.24 5.40
C HIS A 12 9.99 11.77 6.85
N GLY A 13 9.80 10.48 7.06
CA GLY A 13 9.88 9.83 8.36
C GLY A 13 9.75 8.33 8.21
N ASP A 14 10.05 7.61 9.29
CA ASP A 14 9.90 6.17 9.35
C ASP A 14 8.44 5.74 9.13
N THR A 15 8.24 4.50 8.71
CA THR A 15 6.92 3.90 8.43
C THR A 15 6.13 3.53 9.70
N GLY A 16 6.65 3.82 10.89
CA GLY A 16 5.95 3.64 12.15
C GLY A 16 4.64 4.43 12.21
N ARG A 17 3.56 3.78 12.67
CA ARG A 17 2.21 4.39 12.71
C ARG A 17 2.15 5.72 13.45
N SER A 18 2.84 5.83 14.60
CA SER A 18 2.87 7.07 15.40
C SER A 18 3.57 8.20 14.66
N ILE A 19 4.69 7.90 14.00
CA ILE A 19 5.47 8.87 13.22
C ILE A 19 4.63 9.36 12.03
N GLN A 20 4.04 8.45 11.26
CA GLN A 20 3.23 8.82 10.11
C GLN A 20 1.98 9.61 10.50
N ARG A 21 1.38 9.29 11.64
CA ARG A 21 0.26 10.07 12.19
C ARG A 21 0.68 11.49 12.54
N GLN A 22 1.81 11.66 13.25
CA GLN A 22 2.33 12.98 13.59
C GLN A 22 2.61 13.82 12.33
N LEU A 23 3.25 13.23 11.31
CA LEU A 23 3.51 13.91 10.04
C LEU A 23 2.22 14.35 9.35
N VAL A 24 1.18 13.52 9.36
CA VAL A 24 -0.14 13.87 8.82
C VAL A 24 -0.76 15.03 9.61
N GLU A 25 -0.72 15.00 10.94
CA GLU A 25 -1.22 16.08 11.80
C GLU A 25 -0.52 17.42 11.48
N GLU A 26 0.83 17.42 11.43
CA GLU A 26 1.65 18.59 11.11
C GLU A 26 1.31 19.15 9.72
N VAL A 27 1.17 18.29 8.70
CA VAL A 27 0.82 18.72 7.35
C VAL A 27 -0.57 19.33 7.28
N LEU A 28 -1.55 18.72 7.94
CA LEU A 28 -2.93 19.22 7.96
C LEU A 28 -3.07 20.54 8.74
N ASP A 29 -2.25 20.75 9.76
CA ASP A 29 -2.22 22.01 10.51
C ASP A 29 -1.57 23.13 9.70
N ALA A 30 -0.46 22.82 9.01
CA ALA A 30 0.24 23.81 8.19
C ALA A 30 -0.48 24.15 6.88
N HIS A 31 -1.32 23.26 6.37
CA HIS A 31 -1.99 23.40 5.07
C HIS A 31 -3.50 23.18 5.16
N PRO A 32 -4.27 24.13 5.71
CA PRO A 32 -5.71 23.98 5.93
C PRO A 32 -6.54 23.86 4.63
N LYS A 33 -5.97 24.22 3.47
CA LYS A 33 -6.63 24.12 2.15
C LYS A 33 -6.05 23.03 1.25
N LEU A 34 -5.47 21.99 1.85
CA LEU A 34 -4.91 20.87 1.10
C LEU A 34 -6.02 20.03 0.45
N ASP A 35 -5.84 19.67 -0.83
CA ASP A 35 -6.79 18.85 -1.58
C ASP A 35 -6.44 17.37 -1.51
N TYR A 36 -5.15 17.02 -1.42
CA TYR A 36 -4.71 15.64 -1.46
C TYR A 36 -3.58 15.36 -0.47
N LEU A 37 -3.59 14.14 0.09
CA LEU A 37 -2.50 13.52 0.82
C LEU A 37 -2.04 12.27 0.04
N VAL A 38 -0.76 12.21 -0.31
CA VAL A 38 -0.17 11.09 -1.05
C VAL A 38 1.03 10.55 -0.29
N GLY A 39 1.09 9.24 -0.05
CA GLY A 39 2.23 8.64 0.63
C GLY A 39 2.09 7.14 0.87
N ASN A 40 2.86 6.62 1.81
CA ASN A 40 2.87 5.20 2.14
C ASN A 40 1.55 4.73 2.80
N ALA A 41 1.34 3.41 2.91
CA ALA A 41 0.11 2.88 3.50
C ALA A 41 -0.12 3.31 4.97
N PRO A 42 0.88 3.30 5.87
CA PRO A 42 0.71 3.84 7.22
C PRO A 42 0.28 5.30 7.26
N MET A 43 0.81 6.14 6.36
CA MET A 43 0.36 7.53 6.20
C MET A 43 -1.11 7.57 5.77
N ALA A 44 -1.50 6.80 4.74
CA ALA A 44 -2.87 6.79 4.24
C ALA A 44 -3.87 6.32 5.32
N GLU A 45 -3.53 5.27 6.06
CA GLU A 45 -4.34 4.78 7.18
C GLU A 45 -4.48 5.83 8.30
N ALA A 46 -3.39 6.53 8.65
CA ALA A 46 -3.42 7.62 9.63
C ALA A 46 -4.26 8.81 9.11
N ALA A 47 -4.10 9.17 7.83
CA ALA A 47 -4.83 10.25 7.21
C ALA A 47 -6.35 10.03 7.25
N VAL A 48 -6.84 8.81 7.02
CA VAL A 48 -8.28 8.48 7.12
C VAL A 48 -8.83 8.85 8.50
N ALA A 49 -8.12 8.54 9.57
CA ALA A 49 -8.54 8.88 10.92
C ALA A 49 -8.49 10.40 11.19
N GLU A 50 -7.40 11.06 10.75
CA GLU A 50 -7.17 12.48 11.03
C GLU A 50 -8.10 13.40 10.24
N VAL A 51 -8.35 13.14 8.95
CA VAL A 51 -9.29 13.97 8.17
C VAL A 51 -10.71 13.82 8.67
N ARG A 52 -11.09 12.61 9.16
CA ARG A 52 -12.39 12.38 9.78
C ARG A 52 -12.52 13.13 11.11
N ARG A 53 -11.50 13.07 11.98
CA ARG A 53 -11.47 13.81 13.26
C ARG A 53 -11.61 15.31 13.06
N ARG A 54 -11.06 15.84 11.98
CA ARG A 54 -11.11 17.26 11.60
C ARG A 54 -12.36 17.64 10.79
N GLN A 55 -13.29 16.71 10.58
CA GLN A 55 -14.51 16.90 9.78
C GLN A 55 -14.22 17.33 8.32
N ARG A 56 -13.10 16.86 7.75
CA ARG A 56 -12.65 17.17 6.39
C ARG A 56 -12.65 15.94 5.45
N ALA A 57 -13.39 14.89 5.82
CA ALA A 57 -13.38 13.62 5.07
C ALA A 57 -13.85 13.77 3.61
N ASP A 58 -14.71 14.72 3.33
CA ASP A 58 -15.24 14.97 1.98
C ASP A 58 -14.40 16.00 1.17
N GLY A 59 -13.39 16.61 1.81
CA GLY A 59 -12.60 17.68 1.18
C GLY A 59 -11.14 17.32 0.93
N ILE A 60 -10.66 16.15 1.35
CA ILE A 60 -9.26 15.72 1.16
C ILE A 60 -9.20 14.33 0.56
N GLY A 61 -8.64 14.21 -0.63
CA GLY A 61 -8.34 12.95 -1.28
C GLY A 61 -7.11 12.28 -0.67
N ILE A 62 -7.18 10.98 -0.41
CA ILE A 62 -6.07 10.18 0.13
C ILE A 62 -5.65 9.14 -0.90
N VAL A 63 -4.35 9.10 -1.23
CA VAL A 63 -3.77 8.14 -2.16
C VAL A 63 -2.61 7.42 -1.48
N ALA A 64 -2.60 6.10 -1.55
CA ALA A 64 -1.55 5.26 -0.98
C ALA A 64 -0.59 4.75 -2.05
N SER A 65 0.68 4.54 -1.70
CA SER A 65 1.70 4.02 -2.62
C SER A 65 1.77 2.49 -2.66
N TYR A 66 1.02 1.78 -1.84
CA TYR A 66 0.85 0.32 -1.89
C TYR A 66 -0.38 -0.13 -1.11
N VAL A 67 -0.87 -1.34 -1.44
CA VAL A 67 -2.07 -1.92 -0.84
C VAL A 67 -1.71 -2.72 0.41
N THR A 68 -2.38 -2.39 1.53
CA THR A 68 -2.44 -3.19 2.76
C THR A 68 -3.90 -3.57 3.04
N PRO A 69 -4.20 -4.46 3.98
CA PRO A 69 -5.58 -4.70 4.41
C PRO A 69 -6.31 -3.42 4.84
N GLY A 70 -5.60 -2.49 5.50
CA GLY A 70 -6.16 -1.20 5.92
C GLY A 70 -6.46 -0.28 4.73
N VAL A 71 -5.53 -0.17 3.78
CA VAL A 71 -5.71 0.61 2.54
C VAL A 71 -6.85 0.03 1.69
N HIS A 72 -6.87 -1.29 1.51
CA HIS A 72 -7.96 -1.98 0.81
C HIS A 72 -9.33 -1.66 1.44
N SER A 73 -9.44 -1.84 2.77
CA SER A 73 -10.65 -1.51 3.50
C SER A 73 -11.03 -0.02 3.39
N GLY A 74 -10.02 0.85 3.33
CA GLY A 74 -10.20 2.29 3.10
C GLY A 74 -10.80 2.59 1.71
N MET A 75 -10.31 1.93 0.67
CA MET A 75 -10.86 2.05 -0.70
C MET A 75 -12.30 1.53 -0.78
N VAL A 76 -12.57 0.33 -0.25
CA VAL A 76 -13.94 -0.25 -0.23
C VAL A 76 -14.94 0.67 0.47
N ARG A 77 -14.51 1.40 1.48
CA ARG A 77 -15.34 2.36 2.23
C ARG A 77 -15.35 3.77 1.64
N GLY A 78 -14.73 4.00 0.48
CA GLY A 78 -14.62 5.31 -0.14
C GLY A 78 -13.81 6.32 0.67
N ARG A 79 -12.88 5.88 1.52
CA ARG A 79 -12.02 6.73 2.36
C ARG A 79 -10.64 6.99 1.74
N ILE A 80 -10.21 6.09 0.88
CA ILE A 80 -8.97 6.18 0.10
C ILE A 80 -9.38 6.15 -1.37
N LEU A 81 -8.89 7.10 -2.15
CA LEU A 81 -9.26 7.28 -3.55
C LEU A 81 -8.62 6.22 -4.44
N ALA A 82 -7.34 5.96 -4.20
CA ALA A 82 -6.58 5.04 -5.03
C ALA A 82 -5.33 4.54 -4.30
N SER A 83 -4.79 3.46 -4.80
CA SER A 83 -3.49 2.94 -4.40
C SER A 83 -2.77 2.32 -5.59
N VAL A 84 -1.47 2.14 -5.46
CA VAL A 84 -0.69 1.34 -6.39
C VAL A 84 -0.52 -0.05 -5.80
N THR A 85 -0.54 -1.08 -6.63
CA THR A 85 -0.21 -2.46 -6.23
C THR A 85 0.81 -3.06 -7.18
N ASP A 86 1.76 -3.76 -6.63
CA ASP A 86 2.72 -4.62 -7.30
C ASP A 86 2.47 -6.10 -6.96
N PHE A 87 1.28 -6.39 -6.42
CA PHE A 87 0.81 -7.73 -6.05
C PHE A 87 1.78 -8.47 -5.12
N PRO A 88 2.00 -8.00 -3.88
CA PRO A 88 3.07 -8.48 -3.02
C PRO A 88 2.98 -9.98 -2.68
N VAL A 89 1.79 -10.57 -2.61
CA VAL A 89 1.63 -12.02 -2.40
C VAL A 89 2.07 -12.79 -3.65
N LEU A 90 1.70 -12.30 -4.84
CA LEU A 90 2.14 -12.89 -6.09
C LEU A 90 3.66 -12.77 -6.25
N GLN A 91 4.25 -11.63 -5.93
CA GLN A 91 5.71 -11.45 -5.92
C GLN A 91 6.41 -12.48 -5.01
N GLY A 92 5.92 -12.65 -3.78
CA GLY A 92 6.48 -13.65 -2.87
C GLY A 92 6.41 -15.08 -3.42
N ARG A 93 5.29 -15.45 -4.04
CA ARG A 93 5.15 -16.76 -4.72
C ARG A 93 6.12 -16.91 -5.88
N MET A 94 6.30 -15.85 -6.68
CA MET A 94 7.25 -15.86 -7.80
C MET A 94 8.69 -15.98 -7.30
N ALA A 95 9.07 -15.25 -6.27
CA ALA A 95 10.40 -15.31 -5.68
C ALA A 95 10.74 -16.70 -5.15
N VAL A 96 9.82 -17.36 -4.43
CA VAL A 96 10.01 -18.74 -3.95
C VAL A 96 10.17 -19.73 -5.11
N ARG A 97 9.35 -19.61 -6.16
CA ARG A 97 9.47 -20.48 -7.36
C ARG A 97 10.82 -20.30 -8.05
N GLN A 98 11.31 -19.08 -8.19
CA GLN A 98 12.64 -18.82 -8.78
C GLN A 98 13.75 -19.40 -7.90
N ALA A 99 13.64 -19.29 -6.59
CA ALA A 99 14.62 -19.90 -5.69
C ALA A 99 14.65 -21.42 -5.82
N LEU A 100 13.50 -22.10 -5.92
CA LEU A 100 13.42 -23.54 -6.14
C LEU A 100 14.05 -23.93 -7.47
N ARG A 101 13.72 -23.27 -8.57
CA ARG A 101 14.33 -23.51 -9.89
C ARG A 101 15.85 -23.35 -9.86
N ALA A 102 16.35 -22.30 -9.19
CA ALA A 102 17.78 -22.10 -9.03
C ALA A 102 18.46 -23.25 -8.27
N LEU A 103 17.82 -23.77 -7.22
CA LEU A 103 18.33 -24.93 -6.45
C LEU A 103 18.31 -26.23 -7.26
N GLU A 104 17.37 -26.37 -8.20
CA GLU A 104 17.25 -27.52 -9.12
C GLU A 104 18.18 -27.39 -10.33
N GLY A 105 18.95 -26.31 -10.45
CA GLY A 105 19.87 -26.05 -11.56
C GLY A 105 19.17 -25.62 -12.86
N GLU A 106 17.89 -25.21 -12.78
CA GLU A 106 17.16 -24.70 -13.90
C GLU A 106 17.50 -23.22 -14.22
N ALA A 107 17.20 -22.80 -15.45
CA ALA A 107 17.32 -21.40 -15.81
C ALA A 107 16.32 -20.54 -15.03
N VAL A 108 16.81 -19.44 -14.47
CA VAL A 108 16.01 -18.43 -13.76
C VAL A 108 15.99 -17.13 -14.54
N GLU A 109 14.88 -16.42 -14.46
CA GLU A 109 14.75 -15.09 -15.02
C GLU A 109 15.46 -14.10 -14.11
N PRO A 110 16.37 -13.25 -14.62
CA PRO A 110 17.11 -12.27 -13.80
C PRO A 110 16.22 -11.19 -13.21
N TYR A 111 15.12 -10.88 -13.89
CA TYR A 111 14.11 -9.92 -13.44
C TYR A 111 12.72 -10.47 -13.71
N ILE A 112 11.99 -10.80 -12.67
CA ILE A 112 10.62 -11.28 -12.77
C ILE A 112 9.75 -10.62 -11.71
N GLY A 113 8.59 -10.15 -12.11
CA GLY A 113 7.60 -9.56 -11.22
C GLY A 113 6.32 -9.23 -11.98
N PRO A 114 5.20 -9.07 -11.30
CA PRO A 114 3.98 -8.58 -11.92
C PRO A 114 4.14 -7.11 -12.29
N SER A 115 3.31 -6.64 -13.21
CA SER A 115 3.20 -5.21 -13.51
C SER A 115 2.70 -4.43 -12.29
N VAL A 116 3.11 -3.17 -12.20
CA VAL A 116 2.57 -2.25 -11.20
C VAL A 116 1.27 -1.68 -11.72
N GLU A 117 0.20 -1.80 -10.94
CA GLU A 117 -1.14 -1.38 -11.32
C GLU A 117 -1.67 -0.30 -10.39
N LEU A 118 -2.39 0.67 -10.97
CA LEU A 118 -3.19 1.63 -10.19
C LEU A 118 -4.56 1.02 -9.92
N VAL A 119 -4.92 0.93 -8.65
CA VAL A 119 -6.22 0.42 -8.21
C VAL A 119 -7.00 1.51 -7.48
N ASP A 120 -8.29 1.54 -7.74
CA ASP A 120 -9.27 2.39 -7.11
C ASP A 120 -10.53 1.57 -6.76
N PRO A 121 -11.55 2.13 -6.11
CA PRO A 121 -12.78 1.40 -5.78
C PRO A 121 -13.48 0.74 -6.98
N ALA A 122 -13.35 1.30 -8.19
CA ALA A 122 -13.99 0.77 -9.40
C ALA A 122 -13.19 -0.37 -10.04
N THR A 123 -11.88 -0.38 -9.87
CA THR A 123 -10.95 -1.34 -10.49
C THR A 123 -10.46 -2.42 -9.54
N LEU A 124 -10.58 -2.19 -8.23
CA LEU A 124 -10.08 -3.10 -7.20
C LEU A 124 -10.56 -4.55 -7.37
N GLY A 125 -11.81 -4.75 -7.77
CA GLY A 125 -12.40 -6.08 -8.01
C GLY A 125 -11.95 -6.78 -9.30
N ARG A 126 -11.11 -6.15 -10.14
CA ARG A 126 -10.58 -6.76 -11.37
C ARG A 126 -9.44 -7.73 -11.11
N TYR A 127 -8.81 -7.62 -9.94
CA TYR A 127 -7.63 -8.41 -9.58
C TYR A 127 -7.96 -9.42 -8.49
N PRO A 128 -7.39 -10.63 -8.55
CA PRO A 128 -7.54 -11.60 -7.47
C PRO A 128 -7.01 -11.05 -6.15
N MET A 129 -7.85 -11.09 -5.12
CA MET A 129 -7.50 -10.58 -3.78
C MET A 129 -6.28 -11.27 -3.20
N ASP A 130 -6.15 -12.58 -3.44
CA ASP A 130 -5.04 -13.40 -2.96
C ASP A 130 -3.69 -13.14 -3.67
N TRP A 131 -3.66 -12.26 -4.65
CA TRP A 131 -2.44 -11.71 -5.22
C TRP A 131 -1.92 -10.50 -4.42
N MET A 132 -2.82 -9.76 -3.80
CA MET A 132 -2.53 -8.52 -3.08
C MET A 132 -2.43 -8.72 -1.57
N LEU A 133 -3.34 -9.52 -1.00
CA LEU A 133 -3.50 -9.64 0.44
C LEU A 133 -3.42 -11.12 0.88
N PRO A 134 -2.90 -11.37 2.08
CA PRO A 134 -2.96 -12.70 2.68
C PRO A 134 -4.42 -13.08 2.98
N PRO A 135 -4.73 -14.38 3.09
CA PRO A 135 -6.05 -14.84 3.49
C PRO A 135 -6.42 -14.32 4.89
N ALA A 136 -7.72 -14.20 5.15
CA ALA A 136 -8.21 -13.80 6.46
C ALA A 136 -7.68 -14.74 7.56
N GLY A 137 -7.20 -14.17 8.65
CA GLY A 137 -6.63 -14.93 9.76
C GLY A 137 -5.20 -15.44 9.52
N PHE A 138 -4.53 -15.03 8.43
CA PHE A 138 -3.15 -15.39 8.18
C PHE A 138 -2.24 -14.91 9.33
N VAL A 139 -1.49 -15.85 9.89
CA VAL A 139 -0.43 -15.58 10.87
C VAL A 139 0.90 -15.99 10.24
N PRO A 140 1.87 -15.07 10.09
CA PRO A 140 3.16 -15.41 9.51
C PRO A 140 3.93 -16.37 10.43
N ALA A 141 4.51 -17.42 9.85
CA ALA A 141 5.47 -18.29 10.52
C ALA A 141 6.88 -17.85 10.14
N TYR A 142 7.69 -17.52 11.15
CA TYR A 142 9.07 -17.04 10.94
C TYR A 142 10.10 -18.16 11.11
N GLU A 143 9.69 -19.31 11.65
CA GLU A 143 10.52 -20.49 11.81
C GLU A 143 9.78 -21.72 11.29
N VAL A 144 10.43 -22.46 10.41
CA VAL A 144 9.95 -23.75 9.91
C VAL A 144 11.01 -24.78 10.23
N ALA A 145 10.64 -25.80 11.03
CA ALA A 145 11.55 -26.91 11.31
C ALA A 145 11.91 -27.62 9.98
N PRO A 146 13.19 -27.93 9.73
CA PRO A 146 13.55 -28.68 8.54
C PRO A 146 12.84 -30.04 8.55
N THR A 147 12.10 -30.33 7.49
CA THR A 147 11.60 -31.67 7.22
C THR A 147 12.81 -32.54 6.96
N ARG A 148 13.11 -33.48 7.87
CA ARG A 148 14.13 -34.51 7.59
C ARG A 148 13.69 -35.32 6.35
N PRO A 149 14.63 -35.58 5.42
CA PRO A 149 14.37 -36.46 4.28
C PRO A 149 14.01 -37.87 4.70
#